data_528d532c48b57201d0241022054aa21f
#
_entry.id   528d532c48b57201d0241022054aa21f
#
_cell.length_a   1.000
_cell.length_b   1.000
_cell.length_c   1.000
_cell.angle_alpha   90.00
_cell.angle_beta   90.00
_cell.angle_gamma   90.00
#
_symmetry.space_group_name_H-M   'P 1'
#
loop_
_entity.id
_entity.type
_entity.pdbx_description
1 polymer ?
#
loop_
_entity_poly.entity_id
_entity_poly.type
_entity_poly.pdbx_seq_one_letter_code
_entity_poly.pdbx_strand_id
1 'polypeptide(L)'
;MKQDNALVKFPLKEVFKNSRFGLLISMLITWVLTACILIFILFVPNFTLMHPNFNFTPFEKTYFQILGLVGIVSSIILTGFLADKIKPHKVCMAFSAAFAFFGFLFFKEFYSNAPSLVNTIVLYFLACFCAGIMNFCPIFMSDVFNARIRFSGISFAYNIAYAITAGFTPQLSSWLNAKAIAAPESLQSYGLSFYIFVVALIAFIVSLLMAPIYNQSNPQHKSPIT
;
A
#
# COMPACT_ATOMS: atom_id res chain seq x y z
N MET A 1 -25.49 22.99 -24.47
CA MET A 1 -24.16 22.39 -24.26
C MET A 1 -24.12 21.09 -25.06
N LYS A 2 -23.50 21.08 -26.23
CA LYS A 2 -23.23 19.83 -26.98
C LYS A 2 -22.09 19.10 -26.25
N GLN A 3 -22.42 18.04 -25.55
CA GLN A 3 -21.40 17.09 -25.07
C GLN A 3 -20.81 16.43 -26.32
N ASP A 4 -19.55 16.74 -26.62
CA ASP A 4 -18.73 15.97 -27.55
C ASP A 4 -18.46 14.57 -26.95
N ASN A 5 -19.44 13.68 -27.12
CA ASN A 5 -19.31 12.24 -26.84
C ASN A 5 -18.54 11.53 -27.97
N ALA A 6 -17.46 12.12 -28.46
CA ALA A 6 -16.58 11.44 -29.38
C ALA A 6 -15.84 10.33 -28.62
N LEU A 7 -16.30 9.10 -28.79
CA LEU A 7 -15.59 7.91 -28.34
C LEU A 7 -14.16 7.94 -28.88
N VAL A 8 -13.19 7.90 -27.99
CA VAL A 8 -11.77 7.85 -28.37
C VAL A 8 -11.51 6.55 -29.10
N LYS A 9 -11.15 6.60 -30.39
CA LYS A 9 -10.90 5.39 -31.20
C LYS A 9 -9.79 4.48 -30.64
N PHE A 10 -8.79 5.07 -29.98
CA PHE A 10 -7.67 4.35 -29.37
C PHE A 10 -7.34 4.92 -27.99
N PRO A 11 -8.13 4.56 -26.95
CA PRO A 11 -7.97 5.14 -25.61
C PRO A 11 -6.57 4.93 -25.01
N LEU A 12 -5.97 3.74 -25.20
CA LEU A 12 -4.63 3.43 -24.71
C LEU A 12 -3.55 4.34 -25.33
N LYS A 13 -3.62 4.61 -26.61
CA LYS A 13 -2.66 5.52 -27.28
C LYS A 13 -2.73 6.92 -26.69
N GLU A 14 -3.93 7.38 -26.36
CA GLU A 14 -4.14 8.69 -25.73
C GLU A 14 -3.61 8.70 -24.29
N VAL A 15 -3.80 7.63 -23.53
CA VAL A 15 -3.24 7.48 -22.19
C VAL A 15 -1.71 7.64 -22.23
N PHE A 16 -1.01 6.94 -23.11
CA PHE A 16 0.44 7.03 -23.25
C PHE A 16 0.92 8.41 -23.72
N LYS A 17 0.16 9.09 -24.57
CA LYS A 17 0.54 10.39 -25.10
C LYS A 17 0.29 11.51 -24.10
N ASN A 18 -0.89 11.53 -23.46
CA ASN A 18 -1.41 12.67 -22.73
C ASN A 18 -1.45 12.50 -21.21
N SER A 19 -1.25 11.27 -20.69
CA SER A 19 -1.41 10.95 -19.26
C SER A 19 -0.27 10.14 -18.68
N ARG A 20 0.96 10.40 -19.10
CA ARG A 20 2.16 9.68 -18.61
C ARG A 20 2.32 9.82 -17.09
N PHE A 21 2.04 11.00 -16.55
CA PHE A 21 2.05 11.25 -15.12
C PHE A 21 1.00 10.39 -14.40
N GLY A 22 -0.22 10.33 -14.94
CA GLY A 22 -1.27 9.47 -14.40
C GLY A 22 -0.90 7.99 -14.41
N LEU A 23 -0.25 7.51 -15.48
CA LEU A 23 0.28 6.14 -15.53
C LEU A 23 1.31 5.87 -14.43
N LEU A 24 2.29 6.76 -14.28
CA LEU A 24 3.35 6.63 -13.28
C LEU A 24 2.76 6.57 -11.86
N ILE A 25 1.90 7.53 -11.50
CA ILE A 25 1.24 7.58 -10.19
C ILE A 25 0.45 6.30 -9.95
N SER A 26 -0.35 5.87 -10.94
CA SER A 26 -1.18 4.66 -10.83
C SER A 26 -0.34 3.41 -10.64
N MET A 27 0.76 3.27 -11.36
CA MET A 27 1.65 2.12 -11.21
C MET A 27 2.35 2.10 -9.84
N LEU A 28 2.83 3.25 -9.36
CA LEU A 28 3.49 3.36 -8.06
C LEU A 28 2.53 3.08 -6.90
N ILE A 29 1.31 3.62 -6.94
CA ILE A 29 0.35 3.39 -5.85
C ILE A 29 -0.20 1.95 -5.88
N THR A 30 -0.29 1.33 -7.06
CA THR A 30 -0.62 -0.10 -7.19
C THR A 30 0.48 -0.97 -6.59
N TRP A 31 1.75 -0.58 -6.75
CA TRP A 31 2.86 -1.26 -6.08
C TRP A 31 2.67 -1.25 -4.55
N VAL A 32 2.35 -0.09 -3.98
CA VAL A 32 2.09 0.03 -2.54
C VAL A 32 0.97 -0.92 -2.09
N LEU A 33 -0.18 -0.91 -2.80
CA LEU A 33 -1.31 -1.79 -2.51
C LEU A 33 -0.89 -3.27 -2.53
N THR A 34 -0.24 -3.69 -3.61
CA THR A 34 0.16 -5.10 -3.80
C THR A 34 1.17 -5.54 -2.76
N ALA A 35 2.18 -4.70 -2.46
CA ALA A 35 3.20 -5.01 -1.47
C ALA A 35 2.61 -5.14 -0.06
N CYS A 36 1.70 -4.24 0.35
CA CYS A 36 1.03 -4.32 1.65
C CYS A 36 0.28 -5.65 1.83
N ILE A 37 -0.51 -6.06 0.83
CA ILE A 37 -1.27 -7.32 0.88
C ILE A 37 -0.32 -8.52 0.92
N LEU A 38 0.63 -8.59 0.00
CA LEU A 38 1.52 -9.74 -0.13
C LEU A 38 2.41 -9.93 1.11
N ILE A 39 2.94 -8.84 1.67
CA ILE A 39 3.82 -8.94 2.83
C ILE A 39 3.02 -9.26 4.09
N PHE A 40 2.04 -8.44 4.43
CA PHE A 40 1.39 -8.56 5.73
C PHE A 40 0.31 -9.66 5.78
N ILE A 41 -0.38 -9.96 4.69
CA ILE A 41 -1.45 -10.96 4.70
C ILE A 41 -0.97 -12.34 4.25
N LEU A 42 -0.01 -12.41 3.33
CA LEU A 42 0.46 -13.71 2.84
C LEU A 42 1.81 -14.10 3.41
N PHE A 43 2.79 -13.20 3.35
CA PHE A 43 4.18 -13.54 3.67
C PHE A 43 4.40 -13.66 5.17
N VAL A 44 4.13 -12.64 5.95
CA VAL A 44 4.37 -12.62 7.41
C VAL A 44 3.67 -13.77 8.13
N PRO A 45 2.37 -14.06 7.94
CA PRO A 45 1.74 -15.21 8.60
C PRO A 45 2.35 -16.56 8.22
N ASN A 46 2.82 -16.72 6.97
CA ASN A 46 3.51 -17.95 6.58
C ASN A 46 4.86 -18.11 7.26
N PHE A 47 5.56 -17.00 7.52
CA PHE A 47 6.84 -17.06 8.24
C PHE A 47 6.70 -17.44 9.69
N THR A 48 5.60 -17.15 10.36
CA THR A 48 5.37 -17.56 11.75
C THR A 48 5.37 -19.08 11.93
N LEU A 49 5.02 -19.85 10.89
CA LEU A 49 5.09 -21.31 10.90
C LEU A 49 6.52 -21.86 10.94
N MET A 50 7.47 -21.11 10.37
CA MET A 50 8.87 -21.54 10.19
C MET A 50 9.80 -20.79 11.15
N HIS A 51 9.28 -19.86 11.93
CA HIS A 51 10.08 -19.04 12.81
C HIS A 51 10.46 -19.82 14.07
N PRO A 52 11.75 -19.95 14.42
CA PRO A 52 12.20 -20.81 15.50
C PRO A 52 11.61 -20.43 16.88
N ASN A 53 11.25 -19.16 17.07
CA ASN A 53 10.74 -18.67 18.36
C ASN A 53 9.21 -18.69 18.48
N PHE A 54 8.47 -18.81 17.38
CA PHE A 54 6.99 -18.77 17.42
C PHE A 54 6.36 -20.15 17.28
N ASN A 55 6.86 -21.01 16.39
CA ASN A 55 6.35 -22.36 16.14
C ASN A 55 4.81 -22.44 16.04
N PHE A 56 4.19 -21.47 15.35
CA PHE A 56 2.76 -21.42 15.26
C PHE A 56 2.20 -22.66 14.55
N THR A 57 1.11 -23.18 15.08
CA THR A 57 0.29 -24.16 14.36
C THR A 57 -0.40 -23.50 13.15
N PRO A 58 -0.83 -24.29 12.15
CA PRO A 58 -1.60 -23.73 11.01
C PRO A 58 -2.86 -22.97 11.45
N PHE A 59 -3.40 -23.33 12.61
CA PHE A 59 -4.58 -22.70 13.20
C PHE A 59 -4.25 -21.30 13.76
N GLU A 60 -3.20 -21.21 14.57
CA GLU A 60 -2.72 -19.93 15.14
C GLU A 60 -2.27 -18.96 14.05
N LYS A 61 -1.60 -19.45 13.00
CA LYS A 61 -1.30 -18.67 11.81
C LYS A 61 -2.56 -18.03 11.21
N THR A 62 -3.66 -18.80 11.10
CA THR A 62 -4.91 -18.30 10.54
C THR A 62 -5.50 -17.17 11.39
N TYR A 63 -5.48 -17.32 12.73
CA TYR A 63 -5.89 -16.22 13.61
C TYR A 63 -5.02 -14.98 13.47
N PHE A 64 -3.71 -15.17 13.37
CA PHE A 64 -2.78 -14.07 13.15
C PHE A 64 -3.09 -13.33 11.83
N GLN A 65 -3.37 -14.08 10.77
CA GLN A 65 -3.76 -13.53 9.47
C GLN A 65 -5.10 -12.78 9.54
N ILE A 66 -6.10 -13.32 10.24
CA ILE A 66 -7.40 -12.66 10.45
C ILE A 66 -7.21 -11.33 11.20
N LEU A 67 -6.36 -11.32 12.21
CA LEU A 67 -6.05 -10.09 12.95
C LEU A 67 -5.48 -9.00 12.05
N GLY A 68 -4.57 -9.37 11.16
CA GLY A 68 -4.03 -8.45 10.14
C GLY A 68 -5.11 -7.91 9.21
N LEU A 69 -6.02 -8.77 8.74
CA LEU A 69 -7.15 -8.36 7.91
C LEU A 69 -8.09 -7.38 8.65
N VAL A 70 -8.39 -7.65 9.92
CA VAL A 70 -9.19 -6.73 10.75
C VAL A 70 -8.49 -5.38 10.88
N GLY A 71 -7.18 -5.36 11.09
CA GLY A 71 -6.38 -4.13 11.12
C GLY A 71 -6.49 -3.34 9.81
N ILE A 72 -6.29 -3.99 8.68
CA ILE A 72 -6.39 -3.36 7.35
C ILE A 72 -7.80 -2.82 7.08
N VAL A 73 -8.85 -3.64 7.30
CA VAL A 73 -10.23 -3.25 7.01
C VAL A 73 -10.67 -2.06 7.88
N SER A 74 -10.35 -2.09 9.17
CA SER A 74 -10.65 -0.97 10.08
C SER A 74 -9.94 0.32 9.64
N SER A 75 -8.71 0.20 9.18
CA SER A 75 -7.95 1.33 8.66
C SER A 75 -8.50 1.86 7.34
N ILE A 76 -8.95 1.00 6.42
CA ILE A 76 -9.58 1.43 5.16
C ILE A 76 -10.82 2.29 5.45
N ILE A 77 -11.65 1.87 6.40
CA ILE A 77 -12.83 2.64 6.82
C ILE A 77 -12.42 3.99 7.41
N LEU A 78 -11.43 3.99 8.30
CA LEU A 78 -10.95 5.23 8.92
C LEU A 78 -10.30 6.17 7.92
N THR A 79 -9.42 5.67 7.05
CA THR A 79 -8.73 6.49 6.05
C THR A 79 -9.70 7.04 5.01
N GLY A 80 -10.74 6.29 4.63
CA GLY A 80 -11.83 6.78 3.78
C GLY A 80 -12.55 7.96 4.42
N PHE A 81 -13.01 7.79 5.67
CA PHE A 81 -13.68 8.86 6.43
C PHE A 81 -12.78 10.10 6.64
N LEU A 82 -11.51 9.89 6.92
CA LEU A 82 -10.54 10.99 7.05
C LEU A 82 -10.29 11.69 5.71
N ALA A 83 -10.24 10.94 4.61
CA ALA A 83 -10.04 11.49 3.27
C ALA A 83 -11.19 12.41 2.82
N ASP A 84 -12.42 12.13 3.29
CA ASP A 84 -13.58 12.99 3.04
C ASP A 84 -13.53 14.31 3.82
N LYS A 85 -12.94 14.30 5.02
CA LYS A 85 -12.83 15.48 5.90
C LYS A 85 -11.55 16.28 5.65
N ILE A 86 -10.48 15.57 5.43
CA ILE A 86 -9.15 16.12 5.21
C ILE A 86 -8.75 15.75 3.77
N LYS A 87 -7.91 16.54 3.12
CA LYS A 87 -7.46 16.23 1.75
C LYS A 87 -6.79 14.84 1.71
N PRO A 88 -7.14 13.95 0.74
CA PRO A 88 -6.66 12.57 0.68
C PRO A 88 -5.13 12.43 0.73
N HIS A 89 -4.39 13.30 0.03
CA HIS A 89 -2.93 13.28 0.04
C HIS A 89 -2.33 13.48 1.43
N LYS A 90 -2.92 14.33 2.29
CA LYS A 90 -2.41 14.55 3.66
C LYS A 90 -2.61 13.32 4.55
N VAL A 91 -3.76 12.68 4.43
CA VAL A 91 -4.04 11.44 5.17
C VAL A 91 -3.09 10.33 4.73
N CYS A 92 -2.90 10.17 3.41
CA CYS A 92 -1.95 9.19 2.87
C CYS A 92 -0.52 9.45 3.35
N MET A 93 -0.05 10.71 3.38
CA MET A 93 1.28 11.07 3.92
C MET A 93 1.43 10.66 5.39
N ALA A 94 0.44 10.99 6.24
CA ALA A 94 0.50 10.66 7.66
C ALA A 94 0.53 9.14 7.89
N PHE A 95 -0.34 8.40 7.18
CA PHE A 95 -0.37 6.94 7.27
C PHE A 95 0.89 6.29 6.67
N SER A 96 1.50 6.86 5.64
CA SER A 96 2.76 6.37 5.08
C SER A 96 3.91 6.48 6.09
N ALA A 97 4.01 7.61 6.81
CA ALA A 97 5.00 7.80 7.86
C ALA A 97 4.77 6.81 9.02
N ALA A 98 3.52 6.66 9.45
CA ALA A 98 3.15 5.69 10.49
C ALA A 98 3.44 4.24 10.05
N PHE A 99 3.18 3.90 8.78
CA PHE A 99 3.47 2.58 8.22
C PHE A 99 4.97 2.26 8.21
N ALA A 100 5.81 3.22 7.83
CA ALA A 100 7.25 3.07 7.93
C ALA A 100 7.71 2.81 9.36
N PHE A 101 7.18 3.57 10.32
CA PHE A 101 7.54 3.47 11.73
C PHE A 101 7.10 2.14 12.36
N PHE A 102 5.80 1.81 12.28
CA PHE A 102 5.28 0.59 12.87
C PHE A 102 5.74 -0.67 12.13
N GLY A 103 5.93 -0.61 10.83
CA GLY A 103 6.52 -1.69 10.05
C GLY A 103 7.96 -1.99 10.47
N PHE A 104 8.76 -0.95 10.71
CA PHE A 104 10.12 -1.13 11.26
C PHE A 104 10.10 -1.73 12.66
N LEU A 105 9.26 -1.22 13.57
CA LEU A 105 9.15 -1.76 14.93
C LEU A 105 8.68 -3.22 14.93
N PHE A 106 7.72 -3.56 14.06
CA PHE A 106 7.25 -4.93 13.92
C PHE A 106 8.38 -5.88 13.51
N PHE A 107 9.15 -5.57 12.47
CA PHE A 107 10.22 -6.44 12.03
C PHE A 107 11.40 -6.47 13.00
N LYS A 108 11.65 -5.38 13.73
CA LYS A 108 12.64 -5.37 14.82
C LYS A 108 12.27 -6.36 15.92
N GLU A 109 11.02 -6.38 16.34
CA GLU A 109 10.53 -7.33 17.34
C GLU A 109 10.50 -8.76 16.78
N PHE A 110 10.01 -8.91 15.55
CA PHE A 110 9.86 -10.21 14.89
C PHE A 110 11.18 -10.97 14.73
N TYR A 111 12.27 -10.27 14.45
CA TYR A 111 13.61 -10.87 14.32
C TYR A 111 14.43 -10.82 15.61
N SER A 112 13.87 -10.41 16.74
CA SER A 112 14.60 -10.43 18.01
C SER A 112 14.85 -11.88 18.49
N ASN A 113 15.89 -12.10 19.28
CA ASN A 113 16.22 -13.43 19.81
C ASN A 113 15.21 -13.97 20.83
N ALA A 114 14.45 -13.05 21.47
CA ALA A 114 13.42 -13.39 22.45
C ALA A 114 12.17 -12.51 22.20
N PRO A 115 11.45 -12.72 21.08
CA PRO A 115 10.30 -11.89 20.75
C PRO A 115 9.18 -12.14 21.74
N SER A 116 8.59 -11.06 22.25
CA SER A 116 7.38 -11.15 23.05
C SER A 116 6.18 -11.40 22.13
N LEU A 117 5.44 -12.47 22.35
CA LEU A 117 4.25 -12.79 21.55
C LEU A 117 3.24 -11.64 21.57
N VAL A 118 3.01 -11.03 22.74
CA VAL A 118 2.07 -9.90 22.88
C VAL A 118 2.54 -8.69 22.08
N ASN A 119 3.82 -8.31 22.20
CA ASN A 119 4.37 -7.18 21.45
C ASN A 119 4.31 -7.45 19.95
N THR A 120 4.65 -8.64 19.51
CA THR A 120 4.59 -9.03 18.09
C THR A 120 3.17 -8.91 17.54
N ILE A 121 2.16 -9.40 18.27
CA ILE A 121 0.75 -9.32 17.89
C ILE A 121 0.30 -7.85 17.78
N VAL A 122 0.62 -7.03 18.78
CA VAL A 122 0.24 -5.62 18.82
C VAL A 122 0.91 -4.84 17.68
N LEU A 123 2.21 -5.02 17.48
CA LEU A 123 2.95 -4.35 16.42
C LEU A 123 2.52 -4.81 15.03
N TYR A 124 2.20 -6.09 14.86
CA TYR A 124 1.62 -6.61 13.62
C TYR A 124 0.27 -5.95 13.30
N PHE A 125 -0.62 -5.87 14.28
CA PHE A 125 -1.91 -5.20 14.12
C PHE A 125 -1.73 -3.73 13.74
N LEU A 126 -0.84 -3.00 14.42
CA LEU A 126 -0.56 -1.59 14.13
C LEU A 126 0.06 -1.40 12.74
N ALA A 127 0.98 -2.26 12.32
CA ALA A 127 1.55 -2.22 10.98
C ALA A 127 0.49 -2.51 9.91
N CYS A 128 -0.36 -3.52 10.12
CA CYS A 128 -1.49 -3.82 9.24
C CYS A 128 -2.51 -2.67 9.20
N PHE A 129 -2.78 -2.04 10.35
CA PHE A 129 -3.63 -0.85 10.41
C PHE A 129 -3.04 0.30 9.60
N CYS A 130 -1.75 0.58 9.72
CA CYS A 130 -1.09 1.61 8.91
C CYS A 130 -1.01 1.25 7.42
N ALA A 131 -1.05 -0.04 7.05
CA ALA A 131 -1.15 -0.48 5.66
C ALA A 131 -2.46 -0.06 4.96
N GLY A 132 -3.42 0.53 5.68
CA GLY A 132 -4.57 1.22 5.10
C GLY A 132 -4.24 2.32 4.08
N ILE A 133 -2.98 2.71 3.93
CA ILE A 133 -2.49 3.55 2.81
C ILE A 133 -2.89 2.98 1.45
N MET A 134 -3.07 1.69 1.33
CA MET A 134 -3.49 1.04 0.09
C MET A 134 -4.89 1.48 -0.39
N ASN A 135 -5.74 2.01 0.51
CA ASN A 135 -7.04 2.58 0.17
C ASN A 135 -6.93 3.78 -0.79
N PHE A 136 -5.79 4.48 -0.79
CA PHE A 136 -5.57 5.60 -1.69
C PHE A 136 -5.29 5.18 -3.14
N CYS A 137 -5.08 3.89 -3.41
CA CYS A 137 -4.86 3.38 -4.76
C CYS A 137 -6.04 3.73 -5.70
N PRO A 138 -7.28 3.31 -5.47
CA PRO A 138 -8.41 3.65 -6.34
C PRO A 138 -8.71 5.15 -6.34
N ILE A 139 -8.50 5.86 -5.22
CA ILE A 139 -8.76 7.31 -5.12
C ILE A 139 -7.82 8.06 -6.05
N PHE A 140 -6.51 7.90 -5.91
CA PHE A 140 -5.53 8.60 -6.72
C PHE A 140 -5.62 8.22 -8.19
N MET A 141 -5.85 6.93 -8.50
CA MET A 141 -6.02 6.48 -9.88
C MET A 141 -7.22 7.13 -10.55
N SER A 142 -8.33 7.32 -9.84
CA SER A 142 -9.51 7.98 -10.40
C SER A 142 -9.29 9.47 -10.66
N ASP A 143 -8.43 10.12 -9.88
CA ASP A 143 -8.23 11.56 -9.93
C ASP A 143 -7.15 12.00 -10.93
N VAL A 144 -6.23 11.10 -11.30
CA VAL A 144 -5.17 11.42 -12.28
C VAL A 144 -5.57 11.26 -13.74
N PHE A 145 -6.67 10.55 -14.03
CA PHE A 145 -7.13 10.33 -15.40
C PHE A 145 -8.39 11.12 -15.72
N ASN A 146 -8.42 11.76 -16.88
CA ASN A 146 -9.62 12.36 -17.43
C ASN A 146 -10.71 11.31 -17.68
N ALA A 147 -11.99 11.67 -17.51
CA ALA A 147 -13.12 10.75 -17.62
C ALA A 147 -13.12 9.91 -18.91
N ARG A 148 -12.70 10.47 -20.04
CA ARG A 148 -12.68 9.80 -21.36
C ARG A 148 -11.72 8.61 -21.44
N ILE A 149 -10.60 8.65 -20.72
CA ILE A 149 -9.53 7.63 -20.77
C ILE A 149 -9.33 6.91 -19.44
N ARG A 150 -10.10 7.31 -18.41
CA ARG A 150 -9.93 6.82 -17.02
C ARG A 150 -9.96 5.30 -16.93
N PHE A 151 -10.99 4.66 -17.49
CA PHE A 151 -11.12 3.22 -17.43
C PHE A 151 -9.92 2.49 -18.05
N SER A 152 -9.52 2.92 -19.27
CA SER A 152 -8.38 2.30 -19.96
C SER A 152 -7.05 2.56 -19.25
N GLY A 153 -6.86 3.78 -18.73
CA GLY A 153 -5.66 4.15 -17.98
C GLY A 153 -5.53 3.37 -16.68
N ILE A 154 -6.60 3.29 -15.89
CA ILE A 154 -6.61 2.51 -14.65
C ILE A 154 -6.37 1.03 -14.94
N SER A 155 -7.16 0.44 -15.86
CA SER A 155 -7.04 -0.99 -16.16
C SER A 155 -5.64 -1.36 -16.63
N PHE A 156 -5.03 -0.56 -17.50
CA PHE A 156 -3.68 -0.81 -17.98
C PHE A 156 -2.64 -0.69 -16.85
N ALA A 157 -2.62 0.45 -16.15
CA ALA A 157 -1.64 0.72 -15.10
C ALA A 157 -1.74 -0.30 -13.97
N TYR A 158 -2.96 -0.59 -13.50
CA TYR A 158 -3.21 -1.53 -12.42
C TYR A 158 -2.74 -2.94 -12.77
N ASN A 159 -3.18 -3.49 -13.91
CA ASN A 159 -2.86 -4.87 -14.25
C ASN A 159 -1.35 -5.09 -14.47
N ILE A 160 -0.67 -4.17 -15.14
CA ILE A 160 0.77 -4.28 -15.36
C ILE A 160 1.54 -4.12 -14.04
N ALA A 161 1.24 -3.10 -13.26
CA ALA A 161 1.92 -2.88 -11.98
C ALA A 161 1.66 -4.03 -11.02
N TYR A 162 0.41 -4.51 -10.94
CA TYR A 162 0.05 -5.64 -10.09
C TYR A 162 0.80 -6.91 -10.51
N ALA A 163 0.85 -7.25 -11.80
CA ALA A 163 1.55 -8.44 -12.29
C ALA A 163 3.05 -8.40 -11.97
N ILE A 164 3.71 -7.24 -12.20
CA ILE A 164 5.13 -7.07 -11.89
C ILE A 164 5.36 -7.18 -10.37
N THR A 165 4.58 -6.46 -9.58
CA THR A 165 4.77 -6.42 -8.13
C THR A 165 4.43 -7.74 -7.47
N ALA A 166 3.34 -8.40 -7.90
CA ALA A 166 2.95 -9.70 -7.37
C ALA A 166 3.95 -10.80 -7.70
N GLY A 167 4.59 -10.74 -8.86
CA GLY A 167 5.67 -11.66 -9.22
C GLY A 167 6.98 -11.39 -8.46
N PHE A 168 7.31 -10.13 -8.24
CA PHE A 168 8.59 -9.73 -7.65
C PHE A 168 8.57 -9.74 -6.10
N THR A 169 7.50 -9.28 -5.47
CA THR A 169 7.44 -9.09 -4.01
C THR A 169 7.68 -10.37 -3.20
N PRO A 170 7.08 -11.54 -3.52
CA PRO A 170 7.34 -12.77 -2.76
C PRO A 170 8.79 -13.22 -2.83
N GLN A 171 9.41 -13.14 -4.01
CA GLN A 171 10.80 -13.54 -4.22
C GLN A 171 11.75 -12.60 -3.46
N LEU A 172 11.54 -11.29 -3.58
CA LEU A 172 12.31 -10.29 -2.85
C LEU A 172 12.16 -10.48 -1.34
N SER A 173 10.93 -10.70 -0.85
CA SER A 173 10.66 -10.89 0.57
C SER A 173 11.34 -12.16 1.10
N SER A 174 11.29 -13.26 0.35
CA SER A 174 11.99 -14.51 0.71
C SER A 174 13.51 -14.33 0.75
N TRP A 175 14.07 -13.63 -0.24
CA TRP A 175 15.51 -13.35 -0.29
C TRP A 175 15.94 -12.43 0.86
N LEU A 176 15.21 -11.35 1.14
CA LEU A 176 15.49 -10.44 2.24
C LEU A 176 15.38 -11.15 3.60
N ASN A 177 14.39 -12.02 3.77
CA ASN A 177 14.25 -12.80 4.98
C ASN A 177 15.41 -13.79 5.18
N ALA A 178 15.82 -14.51 4.14
CA ALA A 178 16.97 -15.41 4.22
C ALA A 178 18.26 -14.64 4.56
N LYS A 179 18.45 -13.45 4.01
CA LYS A 179 19.58 -12.58 4.35
C LYS A 179 19.48 -12.04 5.78
N ALA A 180 18.28 -11.69 6.25
CA ALA A 180 18.07 -11.25 7.62
C ALA A 180 18.44 -12.36 8.63
N ILE A 181 17.96 -13.58 8.41
CA ILE A 181 18.28 -14.73 9.30
C ILE A 181 19.78 -15.05 9.33
N ALA A 182 20.46 -14.89 8.19
CA ALA A 182 21.90 -15.15 8.10
C ALA A 182 22.78 -13.99 8.60
N ALA A 183 22.20 -12.83 8.89
CA ALA A 183 22.94 -11.65 9.31
C ALA A 183 23.21 -11.65 10.84
N PRO A 184 24.23 -10.91 11.31
CA PRO A 184 24.40 -10.63 12.73
C PRO A 184 23.12 -10.04 13.33
N GLU A 185 22.84 -10.33 14.61
CA GLU A 185 21.62 -9.93 15.31
C GLU A 185 21.27 -8.43 15.14
N SER A 186 22.27 -7.57 15.19
CA SER A 186 22.11 -6.12 15.01
C SER A 186 21.57 -5.70 13.62
N LEU A 187 21.67 -6.58 12.62
CA LEU A 187 21.28 -6.29 11.25
C LEU A 187 20.06 -7.10 10.79
N GLN A 188 19.59 -8.07 11.56
CA GLN A 188 18.49 -8.95 11.16
C GLN A 188 17.19 -8.19 10.87
N SER A 189 16.89 -7.17 11.66
CA SER A 189 15.69 -6.36 11.51
C SER A 189 15.65 -5.50 10.26
N TYR A 190 16.78 -5.26 9.59
CA TYR A 190 16.84 -4.35 8.44
C TYR A 190 16.39 -4.96 7.12
N GLY A 191 16.36 -6.29 6.99
CA GLY A 191 16.02 -6.95 5.72
C GLY A 191 14.65 -6.54 5.16
N LEU A 192 13.59 -7.05 5.75
CA LEU A 192 12.21 -6.75 5.33
C LEU A 192 11.78 -5.33 5.71
N SER A 193 12.29 -4.77 6.82
CA SER A 193 12.03 -3.38 7.20
C SER A 193 12.46 -2.39 6.12
N PHE A 194 13.57 -2.65 5.44
CA PHE A 194 14.02 -1.80 4.33
C PHE A 194 13.01 -1.79 3.18
N TYR A 195 12.45 -2.95 2.83
CA TYR A 195 11.44 -3.01 1.77
C TYR A 195 10.15 -2.29 2.16
N ILE A 196 9.69 -2.43 3.41
CA ILE A 196 8.54 -1.68 3.94
C ILE A 196 8.81 -0.18 3.92
N PHE A 197 10.02 0.24 4.29
CA PHE A 197 10.41 1.65 4.21
C PHE A 197 10.35 2.19 2.78
N VAL A 198 10.83 1.41 1.79
CA VAL A 198 10.74 1.80 0.37
C VAL A 198 9.28 1.90 -0.09
N VAL A 199 8.43 0.96 0.29
CA VAL A 199 6.99 0.98 -0.02
C VAL A 199 6.30 2.21 0.60
N ALA A 200 6.60 2.50 1.86
CA ALA A 200 6.09 3.69 2.56
C ALA A 200 6.59 4.99 1.91
N LEU A 201 7.85 5.03 1.50
CA LEU A 201 8.44 6.17 0.81
C LEU A 201 7.77 6.41 -0.56
N ILE A 202 7.49 5.35 -1.31
CA ILE A 202 6.73 5.45 -2.57
C ILE A 202 5.35 6.06 -2.30
N ALA A 203 4.60 5.57 -1.31
CA ALA A 203 3.29 6.11 -0.95
C ALA A 203 3.37 7.59 -0.54
N PHE A 204 4.39 7.95 0.23
CA PHE A 204 4.64 9.33 0.66
C PHE A 204 4.94 10.26 -0.53
N ILE A 205 5.84 9.83 -1.44
CA ILE A 205 6.18 10.59 -2.66
C ILE A 205 4.97 10.75 -3.56
N VAL A 206 4.21 9.67 -3.80
CA VAL A 206 2.96 9.73 -4.57
C VAL A 206 2.00 10.75 -3.95
N SER A 207 1.86 10.75 -2.63
CA SER A 207 1.00 11.73 -1.93
C SER A 207 1.46 13.17 -2.12
N LEU A 208 2.78 13.44 -2.11
CA LEU A 208 3.34 14.75 -2.43
C LEU A 208 3.05 15.16 -3.86
N LEU A 209 3.20 14.24 -4.81
CA LEU A 209 2.91 14.50 -6.23
C LEU A 209 1.41 14.74 -6.49
N MET A 210 0.53 14.18 -5.66
CA MET A 210 -0.92 14.43 -5.73
C MET A 210 -1.34 15.74 -5.05
N ALA A 211 -0.52 16.33 -4.20
CA ALA A 211 -0.85 17.55 -3.46
C ALA A 211 -1.29 18.73 -4.36
N PRO A 212 -0.66 19.03 -5.52
CA PRO A 212 -1.12 20.10 -6.40
C PRO A 212 -2.55 19.88 -6.90
N ILE A 213 -2.93 18.64 -7.25
CA ILE A 213 -4.28 18.30 -7.74
C ILE A 213 -5.33 18.64 -6.69
N TYR A 214 -5.09 18.26 -5.42
CA TYR A 214 -6.03 18.52 -4.33
C TYR A 214 -5.98 19.95 -3.79
N ASN A 215 -4.91 20.70 -4.03
CA ASN A 215 -4.80 22.09 -3.58
C ASN A 215 -5.43 23.06 -4.58
N GLN A 216 -5.46 22.72 -5.87
CA GLN A 216 -6.09 23.53 -6.93
C GLN A 216 -7.61 23.33 -7.02
N SER A 217 -8.15 22.20 -6.55
CA SER A 217 -9.59 21.98 -6.46
C SER A 217 -10.18 22.85 -5.34
N ASN A 218 -10.64 24.06 -5.74
CA ASN A 218 -11.33 25.01 -4.86
C ASN A 218 -12.61 24.36 -4.31
N PRO A 219 -12.95 24.51 -3.01
CA PRO A 219 -14.13 23.87 -2.41
C PRO A 219 -15.50 24.39 -2.95
N GLN A 220 -15.51 25.36 -3.84
CA GLN A 220 -16.74 25.97 -4.38
C GLN A 220 -17.44 25.19 -5.50
N HIS A 221 -16.95 24.03 -5.93
CA HIS A 221 -17.57 23.27 -7.04
C HIS A 221 -18.23 21.93 -6.60
N LYS A 222 -18.54 21.79 -5.32
CA LYS A 222 -19.57 20.84 -4.90
C LYS A 222 -20.92 21.56 -4.97
N SER A 223 -21.49 21.67 -6.17
CA SER A 223 -22.93 21.93 -6.29
C SER A 223 -23.66 20.78 -5.60
N PRO A 224 -24.58 21.06 -4.66
CA PRO A 224 -25.40 20.00 -4.10
C PRO A 224 -26.21 19.39 -5.24
N ILE A 225 -26.16 18.08 -5.33
CA ILE A 225 -27.08 17.31 -6.16
C ILE A 225 -28.44 17.48 -5.49
N THR A 226 -29.25 18.38 -6.00
CA THR A 226 -30.68 18.44 -5.77
C THR A 226 -31.36 17.47 -6.70
#